data_427a2d58ca35db30d23430d0f03729f9
#
_entry.id   427a2d58ca35db30d23430d0f03729f9
#
_cell.length_a   1.000
_cell.length_b   1.000
_cell.length_c   1.000
_cell.angle_alpha   90.00
_cell.angle_beta   90.00
_cell.angle_gamma   90.00
#
_symmetry.space_group_name_H-M   'P 1'
#
loop_
_entity.id
_entity.type
_entity.pdbx_description
1 polymer ?
#
loop_
_entity_poly.entity_id
_entity_poly.type
_entity_poly.pdbx_seq_one_letter_code
_entity_poly.pdbx_strand_id
1 'polypeptide(L)'
;MIAIFMMADYLMRSERIPKDYDMSFLYVIGGGADTVHNKWLKQIQAFLAEHHSSAVYSMCYGLSEVGSAATNPYPGISFLDCCSGIPMRGTNITVCRHNSQEELDYGEFGEICVSGPGAMVGYANEEDTRLKLQRHSDGNLWVHTGDYGMINEKGEVFVYSRGYNETYDRHPLMTTVMENKLCELDGIKDCFFVIAGDAKHQGFAKPYLFVVPEEGRTISELEPSIRAALEPWEYPEKIYHIEKREFFHFKTNRRELCRMIMNGEI
;
A
#
# COMPACT_ATOMS: atom_id res chain seq x y z
N MET A 1 10.95 9.43 -15.27
CA MET A 1 9.95 10.39 -14.73
C MET A 1 9.51 9.89 -13.37
N ILE A 2 9.30 10.77 -12.40
CA ILE A 2 8.68 10.44 -11.11
C ILE A 2 7.24 10.94 -11.18
N ALA A 3 6.28 10.06 -10.99
CA ALA A 3 4.87 10.39 -10.99
C ALA A 3 4.15 9.55 -9.91
N ILE A 4 3.77 10.20 -8.83
CA ILE A 4 2.88 9.58 -7.85
C ILE A 4 1.57 9.15 -8.50
N PHE A 5 0.85 8.22 -7.89
CA PHE A 5 -0.39 7.66 -8.42
C PHE A 5 -1.32 8.70 -9.05
N MET A 6 -1.67 9.76 -8.30
CA MET A 6 -2.57 10.82 -8.80
C MET A 6 -2.07 11.53 -10.07
N MET A 7 -0.76 11.73 -10.18
CA MET A 7 -0.19 12.38 -11.39
C MET A 7 -0.27 11.46 -12.59
N ALA A 8 -0.02 10.16 -12.40
CA ALA A 8 -0.09 9.19 -13.48
C ALA A 8 -1.55 8.90 -13.88
N ASP A 9 -2.49 8.86 -12.92
CA ASP A 9 -3.92 8.76 -13.20
C ASP A 9 -4.44 9.99 -13.98
N TYR A 10 -4.02 11.20 -13.60
CA TYR A 10 -4.31 12.41 -14.35
C TYR A 10 -3.76 12.36 -15.78
N LEU A 11 -2.54 11.85 -15.96
CA LEU A 11 -1.92 11.68 -17.27
C LEU A 11 -2.78 10.79 -18.18
N MET A 12 -3.19 9.62 -17.67
CA MET A 12 -4.03 8.66 -18.42
C MET A 12 -5.39 9.23 -18.83
N ARG A 13 -5.98 10.08 -17.98
CA ARG A 13 -7.33 10.64 -18.21
C ARG A 13 -7.31 12.00 -18.90
N SER A 14 -6.14 12.55 -19.19
CA SER A 14 -6.01 13.88 -19.75
C SER A 14 -6.36 13.92 -21.23
N GLU A 15 -7.40 14.65 -21.59
CA GLU A 15 -7.76 14.95 -22.99
C GLU A 15 -6.71 15.83 -23.70
N ARG A 16 -5.72 16.37 -22.95
CA ARG A 16 -4.63 17.19 -23.52
C ARG A 16 -3.54 16.35 -24.19
N ILE A 17 -3.53 15.05 -23.94
CA ILE A 17 -2.57 14.13 -24.57
C ILE A 17 -3.25 13.56 -25.82
N PRO A 18 -2.74 13.88 -27.03
CA PRO A 18 -3.23 13.25 -28.23
C PRO A 18 -3.09 11.72 -28.18
N LYS A 19 -4.05 10.99 -28.75
CA LYS A 19 -4.03 9.52 -28.76
C LYS A 19 -2.81 8.93 -29.48
N ASP A 20 -2.24 9.69 -30.42
CA ASP A 20 -1.04 9.35 -31.18
C ASP A 20 0.24 9.95 -30.63
N TYR A 21 0.22 10.50 -29.41
CA TYR A 21 1.40 11.10 -28.79
C TYR A 21 2.45 10.03 -28.45
N ASP A 22 3.62 10.14 -29.07
CA ASP A 22 4.71 9.19 -28.90
C ASP A 22 5.43 9.40 -27.55
N MET A 23 5.36 8.38 -26.67
CA MET A 23 6.03 8.33 -25.38
C MET A 23 7.22 7.35 -25.37
N SER A 24 7.74 6.95 -26.54
CA SER A 24 8.88 6.03 -26.65
C SER A 24 10.16 6.52 -25.97
N PHE A 25 10.24 7.83 -25.67
CA PHE A 25 11.35 8.43 -24.91
C PHE A 25 11.31 8.10 -23.39
N LEU A 26 10.22 7.55 -22.87
CA LEU A 26 10.14 7.14 -21.48
C LEU A 26 10.77 5.77 -21.27
N TYR A 27 11.65 5.65 -20.32
CA TYR A 27 12.29 4.39 -19.91
C TYR A 27 11.66 3.80 -18.66
N VAL A 28 11.29 4.66 -17.71
CA VAL A 28 10.68 4.27 -16.44
C VAL A 28 9.83 5.40 -15.89
N ILE A 29 8.74 5.05 -15.26
CA ILE A 29 7.94 5.95 -14.44
C ILE A 29 7.96 5.39 -13.02
N GLY A 30 8.61 6.11 -12.11
CA GLY A 30 8.66 5.73 -10.69
C GLY A 30 7.46 6.30 -9.94
N GLY A 31 6.77 5.47 -9.21
CA GLY A 31 5.63 5.84 -8.38
C GLY A 31 5.76 5.33 -6.95
N GLY A 32 4.82 5.72 -6.12
CA GLY A 32 4.77 5.36 -4.70
C GLY A 32 3.86 6.34 -3.96
N ALA A 33 4.08 6.48 -2.67
CA ALA A 33 3.38 7.34 -1.72
C ALA A 33 2.05 6.80 -1.20
N ASP A 34 1.26 6.07 -1.97
CA ASP A 34 0.05 5.37 -1.53
C ASP A 34 -0.06 4.00 -2.20
N THR A 35 -1.01 3.20 -1.75
CA THR A 35 -1.36 1.91 -2.35
C THR A 35 -1.86 2.09 -3.77
N VAL A 36 -1.34 1.29 -4.69
CA VAL A 36 -1.78 1.24 -6.09
C VAL A 36 -2.22 -0.18 -6.41
N HIS A 37 -3.45 -0.32 -6.89
CA HIS A 37 -4.05 -1.63 -7.16
C HIS A 37 -3.58 -2.23 -8.47
N ASN A 38 -3.56 -3.55 -8.56
CA ASN A 38 -3.19 -4.30 -9.77
C ASN A 38 -3.99 -3.85 -11.00
N LYS A 39 -5.31 -3.64 -10.85
CA LYS A 39 -6.19 -3.14 -11.93
C LYS A 39 -5.64 -1.86 -12.54
N TRP A 40 -5.26 -0.90 -11.69
CA TRP A 40 -4.71 0.37 -12.15
C TRP A 40 -3.31 0.23 -12.76
N LEU A 41 -2.45 -0.63 -12.18
CA LEU A 41 -1.11 -0.90 -12.76
C LEU A 41 -1.22 -1.48 -14.17
N LYS A 42 -2.19 -2.36 -14.41
CA LYS A 42 -2.49 -2.88 -15.76
C LYS A 42 -2.98 -1.79 -16.70
N GLN A 43 -3.83 -0.88 -16.21
CA GLN A 43 -4.36 0.25 -17.03
C GLN A 43 -3.25 1.22 -17.45
N ILE A 44 -2.37 1.65 -16.51
CA ILE A 44 -1.26 2.55 -16.87
C ILE A 44 -0.28 1.87 -17.81
N GLN A 45 -0.03 0.57 -17.67
CA GLN A 45 0.85 -0.15 -18.56
C GLN A 45 0.27 -0.26 -19.97
N ALA A 46 -1.05 -0.50 -20.10
CA ALA A 46 -1.75 -0.48 -21.39
C ALA A 46 -1.69 0.90 -22.05
N PHE A 47 -1.97 1.96 -21.28
CA PHE A 47 -1.85 3.35 -21.73
C PHE A 47 -0.45 3.67 -22.28
N LEU A 48 0.61 3.27 -21.56
CA LEU A 48 1.98 3.48 -22.03
C LEU A 48 2.26 2.73 -23.34
N ALA A 49 1.80 1.50 -23.45
CA ALA A 49 1.95 0.69 -24.66
C ALA A 49 1.20 1.30 -25.87
N GLU A 50 -0.01 1.81 -25.69
CA GLU A 50 -0.78 2.54 -26.71
C GLU A 50 -0.06 3.79 -27.21
N HIS A 51 0.78 4.41 -26.36
CA HIS A 51 1.60 5.57 -26.70
C HIS A 51 3.06 5.19 -27.07
N HIS A 52 3.27 3.97 -27.56
CA HIS A 52 4.56 3.46 -28.04
C HIS A 52 5.67 3.40 -26.97
N SER A 53 5.34 3.48 -25.70
CA SER A 53 6.32 3.41 -24.61
C SER A 53 6.53 1.99 -24.13
N SER A 54 7.81 1.60 -23.99
CA SER A 54 8.20 0.38 -23.28
C SER A 54 8.46 0.60 -21.78
N ALA A 55 8.19 1.80 -21.30
CA ALA A 55 8.38 2.12 -19.89
C ALA A 55 7.46 1.28 -18.99
N VAL A 56 7.95 0.93 -17.82
CA VAL A 56 7.17 0.27 -16.77
C VAL A 56 6.84 1.30 -15.69
N TYR A 57 5.58 1.31 -15.24
CA TYR A 57 5.23 2.02 -14.01
C TYR A 57 5.71 1.17 -12.82
N SER A 58 6.75 1.65 -12.17
CA SER A 58 7.42 0.94 -11.09
C SER A 58 7.04 1.50 -9.74
N MET A 59 6.61 0.62 -8.85
CA MET A 59 6.34 0.97 -7.47
C MET A 59 7.63 1.03 -6.66
N CYS A 60 7.71 2.02 -5.76
CA CYS A 60 8.79 2.13 -4.80
C CYS A 60 8.18 2.24 -3.39
N TYR A 61 8.74 1.51 -2.46
CA TYR A 61 8.41 1.63 -1.05
C TYR A 61 9.35 2.61 -0.36
N GLY A 62 8.81 3.36 0.57
CA GLY A 62 9.58 4.26 1.41
C GLY A 62 8.74 5.13 2.32
N LEU A 63 9.42 5.78 3.25
CA LEU A 63 8.83 6.64 4.27
C LEU A 63 9.81 7.74 4.65
N SER A 64 9.31 8.80 5.29
CA SER A 64 10.13 9.95 5.71
C SER A 64 11.26 9.54 6.64
N GLU A 65 11.02 8.54 7.48
CA GLU A 65 11.93 7.99 8.47
C GLU A 65 13.18 7.32 7.86
N VAL A 66 13.18 7.05 6.55
CA VAL A 66 14.30 6.43 5.84
C VAL A 66 14.78 7.26 4.65
N GLY A 67 14.46 8.55 4.64
CA GLY A 67 14.92 9.48 3.61
C GLY A 67 14.14 9.39 2.29
N SER A 68 12.88 9.00 2.31
CA SER A 68 11.92 8.90 1.21
C SER A 68 11.80 7.51 0.60
N ALA A 69 12.76 7.02 -0.19
CA ALA A 69 12.68 5.71 -0.84
C ALA A 69 13.64 4.71 -0.19
N ALA A 70 13.15 3.53 0.10
CA ALA A 70 13.94 2.39 0.61
C ALA A 70 14.13 1.31 -0.45
N THR A 71 13.21 1.23 -1.44
CA THR A 71 13.30 0.28 -2.54
C THR A 71 13.45 0.98 -3.89
N ASN A 72 13.92 0.22 -4.86
CA ASN A 72 14.25 0.67 -6.19
C ASN A 72 13.68 -0.30 -7.24
N PRO A 73 13.16 0.19 -8.36
CA PRO A 73 12.78 -0.67 -9.47
C PRO A 73 14.01 -1.37 -10.06
N TYR A 74 13.83 -2.59 -10.50
CA TYR A 74 14.84 -3.38 -11.19
C TYR A 74 14.26 -3.98 -12.47
N PRO A 75 15.00 -4.05 -13.58
CA PRO A 75 14.49 -4.62 -14.80
C PRO A 75 13.99 -6.06 -14.62
N GLY A 76 12.79 -6.34 -15.12
CA GLY A 76 12.16 -7.65 -15.04
C GLY A 76 11.33 -7.91 -13.78
N ILE A 77 11.26 -6.97 -12.84
CA ILE A 77 10.35 -7.06 -11.70
C ILE A 77 8.91 -6.79 -12.17
N SER A 78 7.99 -7.64 -11.71
CA SER A 78 6.55 -7.35 -11.76
C SER A 78 6.15 -6.58 -10.52
N PHE A 79 5.52 -5.42 -10.70
CA PHE A 79 4.99 -4.60 -9.60
C PHE A 79 3.55 -4.96 -9.21
N LEU A 80 3.02 -6.06 -9.75
CA LEU A 80 1.75 -6.63 -9.31
C LEU A 80 1.90 -7.26 -7.91
N ASP A 81 0.76 -7.52 -7.28
CA ASP A 81 0.66 -8.25 -6.02
C ASP A 81 1.47 -7.64 -4.87
N CYS A 82 1.45 -6.29 -4.80
CA CYS A 82 2.10 -5.49 -3.75
C CYS A 82 3.63 -5.47 -3.80
N CYS A 83 4.26 -5.93 -4.87
CA CYS A 83 5.70 -5.83 -5.04
C CYS A 83 6.13 -4.36 -5.15
N SER A 84 7.14 -3.98 -4.40
CA SER A 84 7.69 -2.63 -4.33
C SER A 84 9.16 -2.54 -4.73
N GLY A 85 9.66 -3.55 -5.43
CA GLY A 85 11.05 -3.59 -5.92
C GLY A 85 12.02 -4.26 -4.95
N ILE A 86 13.29 -3.92 -5.09
CA ILE A 86 14.39 -4.43 -4.25
C ILE A 86 14.99 -3.32 -3.41
N PRO A 87 15.71 -3.62 -2.30
CA PRO A 87 16.38 -2.61 -1.49
C PRO A 87 17.29 -1.71 -2.31
N MET A 88 17.29 -0.40 -2.04
CA MET A 88 18.21 0.54 -2.65
C MET A 88 19.66 0.24 -2.21
N ARG A 89 20.61 0.58 -3.06
CA ARG A 89 22.02 0.43 -2.72
C ARG A 89 22.36 1.16 -1.42
N GLY A 90 22.91 0.44 -0.45
CA GLY A 90 23.27 0.95 0.87
C GLY A 90 22.09 0.95 1.86
N THR A 91 20.90 0.52 1.46
CA THR A 91 19.75 0.29 2.33
C THR A 91 19.62 -1.20 2.58
N ASN A 92 19.48 -1.59 3.83
CA ASN A 92 19.15 -2.94 4.22
C ASN A 92 17.68 -2.98 4.62
N ILE A 93 16.97 -3.99 4.16
CA ILE A 93 15.58 -4.25 4.53
C ILE A 93 15.52 -5.69 5.05
N THR A 94 14.88 -5.85 6.18
CA THR A 94 14.57 -7.17 6.75
C THR A 94 13.11 -7.20 7.19
N VAL A 95 12.61 -8.40 7.46
CA VAL A 95 11.28 -8.61 8.04
C VAL A 95 11.46 -9.18 9.42
N CYS A 96 10.89 -8.54 10.42
CA CYS A 96 10.99 -8.96 11.80
C CYS A 96 9.66 -9.49 12.33
N ARG A 97 9.74 -10.43 13.27
CA ARG A 97 8.58 -10.87 14.05
C ARG A 97 8.00 -9.69 14.84
N HIS A 98 6.70 -9.66 14.97
CA HIS A 98 6.00 -8.59 15.69
C HIS A 98 6.55 -8.30 17.08
N ASN A 99 6.75 -7.02 17.39
CA ASN A 99 7.30 -6.54 18.66
C ASN A 99 8.63 -7.22 19.03
N SER A 100 9.44 -7.58 18.04
CA SER A 100 10.69 -8.31 18.23
C SER A 100 11.74 -7.80 17.23
N GLN A 101 13.01 -8.07 17.55
CA GLN A 101 14.13 -7.89 16.62
C GLN A 101 14.52 -9.21 15.94
N GLU A 102 13.72 -10.26 16.13
CA GLU A 102 13.93 -11.56 15.50
C GLU A 102 13.64 -11.43 14.00
N GLU A 103 14.67 -11.60 13.20
CA GLU A 103 14.57 -11.61 11.74
C GLU A 103 13.90 -12.91 11.28
N LEU A 104 12.99 -12.80 10.33
CA LEU A 104 12.26 -13.90 9.73
C LEU A 104 12.92 -14.34 8.43
N ASP A 105 12.68 -15.60 8.03
CA ASP A 105 13.15 -16.15 6.76
C ASP A 105 12.43 -15.54 5.55
N TYR A 106 13.02 -15.70 4.37
CA TYR A 106 12.40 -15.30 3.11
C TYR A 106 11.05 -15.99 2.91
N GLY A 107 10.05 -15.23 2.51
CA GLY A 107 8.67 -15.71 2.34
C GLY A 107 7.82 -15.66 3.61
N GLU A 108 8.40 -15.40 4.76
CA GLU A 108 7.65 -15.17 5.99
C GLU A 108 7.14 -13.73 6.11
N PHE A 109 5.99 -13.57 6.76
CA PHE A 109 5.30 -12.28 6.91
C PHE A 109 5.60 -11.66 8.28
N GLY A 110 5.96 -10.39 8.29
CA GLY A 110 6.22 -9.67 9.52
C GLY A 110 6.35 -8.17 9.31
N GLU A 111 6.88 -7.47 10.31
CA GLU A 111 7.15 -6.03 10.23
C GLU A 111 8.36 -5.76 9.34
N ILE A 112 8.22 -4.88 8.37
CA ILE A 112 9.33 -4.41 7.54
C ILE A 112 10.20 -3.48 8.39
N CYS A 113 11.48 -3.81 8.50
CA CYS A 113 12.49 -3.01 9.18
C CYS A 113 13.53 -2.53 8.18
N VAL A 114 13.95 -1.26 8.30
CA VAL A 114 14.87 -0.63 7.34
C VAL A 114 16.06 -0.03 8.08
N SER A 115 17.27 -0.29 7.57
CA SER A 115 18.50 0.29 8.04
C SER A 115 19.32 0.86 6.89
N GLY A 116 20.06 1.92 7.15
CA GLY A 116 20.94 2.54 6.16
C GLY A 116 21.19 4.03 6.42
N PRO A 117 21.95 4.69 5.56
CA PRO A 117 22.36 6.08 5.75
C PRO A 117 21.21 7.08 5.68
N GLY A 118 20.07 6.68 5.09
CA GLY A 118 18.83 7.48 5.06
C GLY A 118 17.97 7.37 6.31
N ALA A 119 18.32 6.50 7.27
CA ALA A 119 17.55 6.37 8.50
C ALA A 119 17.57 7.65 9.33
N MET A 120 16.40 8.03 9.85
CA MET A 120 16.24 9.20 10.69
C MET A 120 17.16 9.14 11.93
N VAL A 121 17.46 10.30 12.51
CA VAL A 121 18.13 10.38 13.82
C VAL A 121 17.14 10.31 14.98
N GLY A 122 15.86 10.56 14.72
CA GLY A 122 14.76 10.47 15.68
C GLY A 122 13.62 11.42 15.35
N TYR A 123 12.56 11.29 16.15
CA TYR A 123 11.44 12.24 16.19
C TYR A 123 11.70 13.34 17.21
N ALA A 124 10.85 14.37 17.20
CA ALA A 124 10.85 15.40 18.24
C ALA A 124 10.46 14.80 19.63
N ASN A 125 9.70 13.73 19.65
CA ASN A 125 9.37 12.96 20.85
C ASN A 125 10.34 11.77 20.98
N GLU A 126 11.05 11.71 22.11
CA GLU A 126 12.01 10.63 22.38
C GLU A 126 11.35 9.26 22.58
N GLU A 127 10.15 9.19 23.12
CA GLU A 127 9.42 7.93 23.32
C GLU A 127 9.05 7.31 21.97
N ASP A 128 8.50 8.10 21.04
CA ASP A 128 8.20 7.67 19.68
C ASP A 128 9.49 7.23 18.95
N THR A 129 10.60 7.92 19.20
CA THR A 129 11.90 7.55 18.65
C THR A 129 12.34 6.16 19.12
N ARG A 130 12.25 5.88 20.43
CA ARG A 130 12.64 4.59 21.00
C ARG A 130 11.80 3.42 20.48
N LEU A 131 10.51 3.67 20.21
CA LEU A 131 9.61 2.66 19.64
C LEU A 131 9.96 2.33 18.19
N LYS A 132 10.37 3.33 17.41
CA LYS A 132 10.56 3.19 15.97
C LYS A 132 12.02 2.99 15.55
N LEU A 133 12.97 3.51 16.30
CA LEU A 133 14.40 3.40 15.97
C LEU A 133 15.10 2.54 17.03
N GLN A 134 15.39 1.30 16.67
CA GLN A 134 15.94 0.31 17.59
C GLN A 134 17.31 -0.18 17.12
N ARG A 135 18.19 -0.47 18.08
CA ARG A 135 19.49 -1.09 17.80
C ARG A 135 19.33 -2.60 17.84
N HIS A 136 19.59 -3.27 16.72
CA HIS A 136 19.55 -4.72 16.63
C HIS A 136 20.90 -5.36 17.07
N SER A 137 20.90 -6.70 17.12
CA SER A 137 22.05 -7.50 17.54
C SER A 137 23.27 -7.36 16.59
N ASP A 138 23.06 -6.94 15.34
CA ASP A 138 24.09 -6.62 14.35
C ASP A 138 24.80 -5.29 14.63
N GLY A 139 24.36 -4.54 15.66
CA GLY A 139 24.90 -3.24 16.05
C GLY A 139 24.38 -2.06 15.25
N ASN A 140 23.58 -2.27 14.21
CA ASN A 140 22.99 -1.22 13.38
C ASN A 140 21.70 -0.68 14.01
N LEU A 141 21.37 0.57 13.64
CA LEU A 141 20.06 1.15 13.93
C LEU A 141 19.07 0.76 12.82
N TRP A 142 17.94 0.26 13.23
CA TRP A 142 16.85 -0.16 12.36
C TRP A 142 15.59 0.65 12.64
N VAL A 143 14.97 1.14 11.59
CA VAL A 143 13.64 1.77 11.65
C VAL A 143 12.60 0.67 11.57
N HIS A 144 11.83 0.48 12.63
CA HIS A 144 10.62 -0.34 12.68
C HIS A 144 9.48 0.45 12.05
N THR A 145 9.14 0.12 10.80
CA THR A 145 8.26 0.96 9.99
C THR A 145 6.80 0.93 10.43
N GLY A 146 6.39 -0.16 11.04
CA GLY A 146 4.98 -0.46 11.32
C GLY A 146 4.22 -0.96 10.10
N ASP A 147 4.88 -1.14 8.96
CA ASP A 147 4.28 -1.71 7.76
C ASP A 147 4.48 -3.23 7.75
N TYR A 148 3.50 -3.97 7.25
CA TYR A 148 3.50 -5.42 7.18
C TYR A 148 3.82 -5.91 5.77
N GLY A 149 4.74 -6.86 5.66
CA GLY A 149 5.18 -7.34 4.37
C GLY A 149 6.04 -8.59 4.44
N MET A 150 6.66 -8.92 3.33
CA MET A 150 7.66 -9.99 3.22
C MET A 150 8.76 -9.62 2.23
N ILE A 151 9.84 -10.40 2.26
CA ILE A 151 10.88 -10.42 1.23
C ILE A 151 10.95 -11.83 0.68
N ASN A 152 10.97 -11.99 -0.64
CA ASN A 152 11.13 -13.30 -1.26
C ASN A 152 12.61 -13.66 -1.47
N GLU A 153 12.88 -14.89 -1.91
CA GLU A 153 14.24 -15.40 -2.18
C GLU A 153 15.01 -14.60 -3.24
N LYS A 154 14.33 -13.79 -4.06
CA LYS A 154 14.95 -12.89 -5.04
C LYS A 154 15.31 -11.52 -4.46
N GLY A 155 14.98 -11.27 -3.19
CA GLY A 155 15.14 -9.97 -2.53
C GLY A 155 14.08 -8.94 -2.91
N GLU A 156 12.98 -9.36 -3.54
CA GLU A 156 11.85 -8.49 -3.85
C GLU A 156 11.03 -8.24 -2.58
N VAL A 157 10.73 -6.97 -2.30
CA VAL A 157 9.98 -6.51 -1.12
C VAL A 157 8.51 -6.36 -1.48
N PHE A 158 7.65 -6.97 -0.67
CA PHE A 158 6.19 -6.90 -0.80
C PHE A 158 5.60 -6.18 0.41
N VAL A 159 4.74 -5.19 0.18
CA VAL A 159 4.13 -4.38 1.25
C VAL A 159 2.61 -4.59 1.23
N TYR A 160 2.07 -5.25 2.26
CA TYR A 160 0.69 -5.73 2.29
C TYR A 160 -0.27 -4.84 3.07
N SER A 161 0.21 -4.14 4.08
CA SER A 161 -0.61 -3.20 4.85
C SER A 161 0.23 -2.12 5.52
N ARG A 162 -0.41 -1.01 5.85
CA ARG A 162 0.10 -0.03 6.81
C ARG A 162 -0.60 -0.24 8.13
N GLY A 163 0.15 -0.46 9.18
CA GLY A 163 -0.41 -0.77 10.48
C GLY A 163 -0.26 -2.24 10.79
N TYR A 164 0.94 -2.61 11.12
CA TYR A 164 1.31 -3.94 11.54
C TYR A 164 0.43 -4.52 12.68
N ASN A 165 -0.15 -3.65 13.54
CA ASN A 165 -1.04 -4.05 14.64
C ASN A 165 -2.49 -4.28 14.23
N GLU A 166 -2.80 -4.19 12.93
CA GLU A 166 -4.15 -4.37 12.43
C GLU A 166 -4.46 -5.87 12.29
N THR A 167 -4.91 -6.48 13.36
CA THR A 167 -5.34 -7.87 13.36
C THR A 167 -6.80 -7.98 13.80
N TYR A 168 -7.54 -8.87 13.16
CA TYR A 168 -8.85 -9.29 13.59
C TYR A 168 -8.87 -10.79 13.81
N ASP A 169 -9.34 -11.22 14.97
CA ASP A 169 -9.38 -12.65 15.36
C ASP A 169 -8.05 -13.40 15.10
N ARG A 170 -6.93 -12.76 15.46
CA ARG A 170 -5.55 -13.25 15.27
C ARG A 170 -5.07 -13.34 13.82
N HIS A 171 -5.88 -12.92 12.85
CA HIS A 171 -5.50 -12.83 11.45
C HIS A 171 -5.06 -11.41 11.09
N PRO A 172 -3.92 -11.24 10.40
CA PRO A 172 -3.50 -9.92 9.94
C PRO A 172 -4.45 -9.43 8.84
N LEU A 173 -4.85 -8.17 8.92
CA LEU A 173 -5.64 -7.51 7.90
C LEU A 173 -4.70 -6.90 6.85
N MET A 174 -4.44 -7.64 5.79
CA MET A 174 -3.58 -7.23 4.68
C MET A 174 -4.39 -6.36 3.71
N THR A 175 -4.61 -5.08 4.07
CA THR A 175 -5.53 -4.19 3.36
C THR A 175 -5.23 -4.07 1.88
N THR A 176 -3.96 -3.98 1.47
CA THR A 176 -3.60 -3.91 0.05
C THR A 176 -3.98 -5.17 -0.73
N VAL A 177 -3.83 -6.35 -0.11
CA VAL A 177 -4.24 -7.63 -0.73
C VAL A 177 -5.75 -7.69 -0.86
N MET A 178 -6.48 -7.32 0.21
CA MET A 178 -7.94 -7.27 0.23
C MET A 178 -8.47 -6.30 -0.84
N GLU A 179 -7.89 -5.12 -0.94
CA GLU A 179 -8.24 -4.10 -1.93
C GLU A 179 -7.98 -4.61 -3.37
N ASN A 180 -6.86 -5.29 -3.61
CA ASN A 180 -6.56 -5.88 -4.91
C ASN A 180 -7.60 -6.94 -5.32
N LYS A 181 -7.99 -7.85 -4.41
CA LYS A 181 -9.05 -8.84 -4.67
C LYS A 181 -10.35 -8.17 -5.10
N LEU A 182 -10.76 -7.10 -4.38
CA LEU A 182 -12.03 -6.42 -4.64
C LEU A 182 -12.01 -5.56 -5.90
N CYS A 183 -10.90 -4.88 -6.20
CA CYS A 183 -10.79 -4.05 -7.40
C CYS A 183 -10.81 -4.85 -8.71
N GLU A 184 -10.55 -6.16 -8.68
CA GLU A 184 -10.70 -7.05 -9.86
C GLU A 184 -12.16 -7.52 -10.06
N LEU A 185 -13.06 -7.28 -9.11
CA LEU A 185 -14.47 -7.64 -9.26
C LEU A 185 -15.18 -6.72 -10.26
N ASP A 186 -16.08 -7.31 -11.06
CA ASP A 186 -16.98 -6.56 -11.93
C ASP A 186 -17.88 -5.63 -11.13
N GLY A 187 -18.05 -4.40 -11.59
CA GLY A 187 -18.86 -3.38 -10.95
C GLY A 187 -18.16 -2.57 -9.84
N ILE A 188 -16.91 -2.88 -9.50
CA ILE A 188 -16.09 -2.07 -8.59
C ILE A 188 -15.08 -1.26 -9.40
N LYS A 189 -15.24 0.06 -9.40
CA LYS A 189 -14.33 1.00 -10.03
C LYS A 189 -13.08 1.22 -9.19
N ASP A 190 -13.25 1.43 -7.88
CA ASP A 190 -12.18 1.62 -6.91
C ASP A 190 -12.67 1.24 -5.50
N CYS A 191 -11.78 0.83 -4.63
CA CYS A 191 -12.10 0.60 -3.23
C CYS A 191 -10.87 0.75 -2.34
N PHE A 192 -11.11 0.95 -1.03
CA PHE A 192 -10.06 0.90 -0.03
C PHE A 192 -10.64 0.57 1.34
N PHE A 193 -9.81 -0.02 2.19
CA PHE A 193 -10.14 -0.30 3.58
C PHE A 193 -9.63 0.78 4.52
N VAL A 194 -10.41 1.02 5.56
CA VAL A 194 -10.00 1.73 6.77
C VAL A 194 -10.12 0.75 7.94
N ILE A 195 -9.06 0.58 8.68
CA ILE A 195 -9.07 -0.24 9.88
C ILE A 195 -9.30 0.68 11.07
N ALA A 196 -10.33 0.39 11.84
CA ALA A 196 -10.67 1.15 13.05
C ALA A 196 -10.82 0.22 14.25
N GLY A 197 -10.53 0.73 15.44
CA GLY A 197 -10.68 -0.05 16.67
C GLY A 197 -12.13 -0.47 16.93
N ASP A 198 -12.32 -1.64 17.50
CA ASP A 198 -13.63 -2.05 17.98
C ASP A 198 -13.93 -1.38 19.32
N ALA A 199 -14.93 -0.48 19.35
CA ALA A 199 -15.34 0.20 20.58
C ALA A 199 -15.90 -0.76 21.66
N LYS A 200 -16.33 -1.96 21.26
CA LYS A 200 -16.88 -2.99 22.16
C LYS A 200 -15.82 -3.95 22.71
N HIS A 201 -14.72 -4.14 21.95
CA HIS A 201 -13.68 -5.11 22.28
C HIS A 201 -12.33 -4.43 22.17
N GLN A 202 -11.81 -3.95 23.30
CA GLN A 202 -10.48 -3.31 23.35
C GLN A 202 -9.41 -4.27 22.84
N GLY A 203 -8.59 -3.77 21.91
CA GLY A 203 -7.50 -4.54 21.29
C GLY A 203 -7.86 -5.24 19.98
N PHE A 204 -9.10 -5.15 19.53
CA PHE A 204 -9.50 -5.62 18.21
C PHE A 204 -9.65 -4.45 17.24
N ALA A 205 -9.22 -4.66 16.01
CA ALA A 205 -9.47 -3.76 14.89
C ALA A 205 -10.49 -4.37 13.95
N LYS A 206 -11.32 -3.56 13.34
CA LYS A 206 -12.33 -3.99 12.36
C LYS A 206 -12.10 -3.31 11.03
N PRO A 207 -12.26 -4.04 9.92
CA PRO A 207 -12.21 -3.45 8.59
C PRO A 207 -13.51 -2.74 8.24
N TYR A 208 -13.39 -1.56 7.65
CA TYR A 208 -14.48 -0.78 7.05
C TYR A 208 -14.13 -0.56 5.59
N LEU A 209 -15.05 -0.88 4.69
CA LEU A 209 -14.81 -0.83 3.25
C LEU A 209 -15.48 0.39 2.62
N PHE A 210 -14.72 1.15 1.88
CA PHE A 210 -15.19 2.25 1.05
C PHE A 210 -15.13 1.83 -0.41
N VAL A 211 -16.25 1.90 -1.12
CA VAL A 211 -16.38 1.45 -2.52
C VAL A 211 -16.86 2.59 -3.39
N VAL A 212 -16.17 2.75 -4.52
CA VAL A 212 -16.63 3.51 -5.69
C VAL A 212 -17.20 2.50 -6.68
N PRO A 213 -18.51 2.33 -6.80
CA PRO A 213 -19.08 1.43 -7.79
C PRO A 213 -18.88 1.96 -9.21
N GLU A 214 -18.95 1.08 -10.19
CA GLU A 214 -19.12 1.48 -11.59
C GLU A 214 -20.53 2.08 -11.79
N GLU A 215 -20.67 2.88 -12.85
CA GLU A 215 -21.92 3.58 -13.15
C GLU A 215 -23.11 2.60 -13.23
N GLY A 216 -24.18 2.92 -12.53
CA GLY A 216 -25.40 2.12 -12.47
C GLY A 216 -25.37 0.92 -11.52
N ARG A 217 -24.26 0.68 -10.82
CA ARG A 217 -24.15 -0.40 -9.83
C ARG A 217 -24.44 0.10 -8.42
N THR A 218 -25.00 -0.76 -7.60
CA THR A 218 -25.29 -0.50 -6.18
C THR A 218 -24.49 -1.39 -5.24
N ILE A 219 -24.26 -0.91 -4.00
CA ILE A 219 -23.56 -1.71 -2.99
C ILE A 219 -24.28 -3.04 -2.71
N SER A 220 -25.62 -3.01 -2.67
CA SER A 220 -26.43 -4.22 -2.41
C SER A 220 -26.25 -5.31 -3.47
N GLU A 221 -26.02 -4.93 -4.73
CA GLU A 221 -25.72 -5.86 -5.82
C GLU A 221 -24.30 -6.42 -5.73
N LEU A 222 -23.34 -5.62 -5.23
CA LEU A 222 -21.93 -5.99 -5.12
C LEU A 222 -21.61 -6.80 -3.86
N GLU A 223 -22.40 -6.63 -2.80
CA GLU A 223 -22.11 -7.25 -1.49
C GLU A 223 -21.90 -8.77 -1.55
N PRO A 224 -22.70 -9.58 -2.28
CA PRO A 224 -22.47 -11.01 -2.38
C PRO A 224 -21.09 -11.35 -2.98
N SER A 225 -20.67 -10.63 -4.02
CA SER A 225 -19.37 -10.82 -4.66
C SER A 225 -18.22 -10.36 -3.78
N ILE A 226 -18.38 -9.26 -3.04
CA ILE A 226 -17.43 -8.78 -2.04
C ILE A 226 -17.24 -9.84 -0.96
N ARG A 227 -18.32 -10.41 -0.42
CA ARG A 227 -18.26 -11.46 0.60
C ARG A 227 -17.59 -12.74 0.10
N ALA A 228 -17.84 -13.10 -1.15
CA ALA A 228 -17.25 -14.29 -1.75
C ALA A 228 -15.74 -14.16 -2.02
N ALA A 229 -15.25 -12.94 -2.19
CA ALA A 229 -13.83 -12.66 -2.47
C ALA A 229 -12.96 -12.53 -1.22
N LEU A 230 -13.58 -12.36 -0.05
CA LEU A 230 -12.89 -12.12 1.22
C LEU A 230 -12.99 -13.32 2.15
N GLU A 231 -11.98 -13.51 2.98
CA GLU A 231 -12.04 -14.43 4.08
C GLU A 231 -12.99 -13.93 5.19
N PRO A 232 -13.57 -14.80 6.05
CA PRO A 232 -14.50 -14.37 7.08
C PRO A 232 -13.99 -13.28 8.02
N TRP A 233 -12.70 -13.26 8.34
CA TRP A 233 -12.04 -12.24 9.17
C TRP A 233 -11.74 -10.94 8.42
N GLU A 234 -11.77 -10.96 7.08
CA GLU A 234 -11.60 -9.78 6.22
C GLU A 234 -12.94 -9.03 5.99
N TYR A 235 -14.08 -9.62 6.41
CA TYR A 235 -15.40 -9.02 6.15
C TYR A 235 -15.52 -7.65 6.81
N PRO A 236 -15.92 -6.63 6.04
CA PRO A 236 -16.09 -5.31 6.59
C PRO A 236 -17.28 -5.25 7.56
N GLU A 237 -17.09 -4.54 8.66
CA GLU A 237 -18.19 -4.20 9.59
C GLU A 237 -19.27 -3.38 8.89
N LYS A 238 -18.84 -2.49 7.97
CA LYS A 238 -19.72 -1.65 7.17
C LYS A 238 -19.10 -1.38 5.80
N ILE A 239 -19.96 -1.32 4.78
CA ILE A 239 -19.56 -0.92 3.42
C ILE A 239 -20.16 0.46 3.15
N TYR A 240 -19.29 1.41 2.80
CA TYR A 240 -19.68 2.78 2.46
C TYR A 240 -19.62 2.97 0.94
N HIS A 241 -20.71 3.51 0.38
CA HIS A 241 -20.70 4.03 -0.98
C HIS A 241 -20.02 5.41 -1.00
N ILE A 242 -19.06 5.60 -1.89
CA ILE A 242 -18.43 6.89 -2.14
C ILE A 242 -18.39 7.16 -3.65
N GLU A 243 -18.52 8.43 -4.04
CA GLU A 243 -18.48 8.84 -5.46
C GLU A 243 -17.06 8.79 -6.03
N LYS A 244 -16.08 9.08 -5.18
CA LYS A 244 -14.66 9.08 -5.53
C LYS A 244 -13.80 8.93 -4.28
N ARG A 245 -12.56 8.48 -4.48
CA ARG A 245 -11.55 8.47 -3.43
C ARG A 245 -11.06 9.90 -3.18
N GLU A 246 -11.09 10.33 -1.93
CA GLU A 246 -10.54 11.62 -1.50
C GLU A 246 -9.09 11.45 -1.07
N PHE A 247 -8.24 12.38 -1.51
CA PHE A 247 -6.82 12.39 -1.18
C PHE A 247 -6.46 13.60 -0.32
N PHE A 248 -5.62 13.37 0.68
CA PHE A 248 -4.99 14.39 1.48
C PHE A 248 -3.47 14.21 1.39
N HIS A 249 -2.73 15.24 1.01
CA HIS A 249 -1.29 15.15 0.74
C HIS A 249 -0.90 13.93 -0.12
N PHE A 250 -1.62 13.72 -1.21
CA PHE A 250 -1.40 12.63 -2.19
C PHE A 250 -1.65 11.21 -1.67
N LYS A 251 -2.25 11.05 -0.49
CA LYS A 251 -2.60 9.75 0.11
C LYS A 251 -4.09 9.70 0.44
N THR A 252 -4.65 8.52 0.41
CA THR A 252 -6.00 8.29 0.96
C THR A 252 -6.01 8.67 2.43
N ASN A 253 -6.96 9.53 2.84
CA ASN A 253 -7.00 10.05 4.20
C ASN A 253 -7.60 9.05 5.20
N ARG A 254 -7.00 7.85 5.27
CA ARG A 254 -7.47 6.76 6.15
C ARG A 254 -7.51 7.16 7.63
N ARG A 255 -6.56 8.00 8.07
CA ARG A 255 -6.49 8.45 9.47
C ARG A 255 -7.72 9.27 9.88
N GLU A 256 -8.14 10.19 9.04
CA GLU A 256 -9.33 11.02 9.32
C GLU A 256 -10.61 10.18 9.25
N LEU A 257 -10.72 9.30 8.27
CA LEU A 257 -11.85 8.38 8.16
C LEU A 257 -11.94 7.44 9.38
N CYS A 258 -10.80 6.93 9.86
CA CYS A 258 -10.74 6.15 11.09
C CYS A 258 -11.26 6.96 12.29
N ARG A 259 -10.84 8.23 12.44
CA ARG A 259 -11.33 9.13 13.49
C ARG A 259 -12.86 9.33 13.40
N MET A 260 -13.37 9.56 12.20
CA MET A 260 -14.82 9.76 11.97
C MET A 260 -15.63 8.50 12.32
N ILE A 261 -15.14 7.31 11.93
CA ILE A 261 -15.73 6.02 12.29
C ILE A 261 -15.76 5.86 13.82
N MET A 262 -14.62 6.09 14.48
CA MET A 262 -14.51 5.92 15.94
C MET A 262 -15.41 6.87 16.72
N ASN A 263 -15.67 8.06 16.19
CA ASN A 263 -16.57 9.05 16.79
C ASN A 263 -18.05 8.85 16.40
N GLY A 264 -18.36 7.90 15.51
CA GLY A 264 -19.71 7.69 15.02
C GLY A 264 -20.23 8.83 14.13
N GLU A 265 -19.33 9.53 13.46
CA GLU A 265 -19.65 10.61 12.52
C GLU A 265 -20.08 10.06 11.15
N ILE A 266 -19.67 8.82 10.85
CA ILE A 266 -20.06 8.06 9.63
C ILE A 266 -20.34 6.60 9.95
#